data_df02d2ec153ea311ced486ce050c64fa
#
_entry.id   df02d2ec153ea311ced486ce050c64fa
#
_cell.length_a   1.000
_cell.length_b   1.000
_cell.length_c   1.000
_cell.angle_alpha   90.00
_cell.angle_beta   90.00
_cell.angle_gamma   90.00
#
_symmetry.space_group_name_H-M   'P 1'
#
loop_
_entity.id
_entity.type
_entity.pdbx_description
1 polymer ?
#
loop_
_entity_poly.entity_id
_entity_poly.type
_entity_poly.pdbx_seq_one_letter_code
_entity_poly.pdbx_strand_id
1 'polypeptide(L)'
;GFRFDLASALAREFYEVDRLSAFFDTIHQDPVISQVKLIAEPWDVGPGGYQVGNFPVLWTEWNGMYRDTIRDFWRGQAPVADFAQRFTGSSDLYAEEGRRPFASINFVTAHDGFTLADLVSFNDKHNEANGEDGQDGTDDNRSWNCGVEGPTEDPGVNELRARQMRNFLTTLLLSQGVPMLLGGDELGRTQGGNNNAWCQDNEISWFDWEQADSDLVAWTKRLIALRRRHPVFRRSDFLTGSDTGSGLPDVWWFRPDGRKMTRRDWERGDALALGVFLNGQEIPTRTEEGRPVGDDSYLLLFNAYHEPIPFKLPARRFGLRWEVELDSSAPDAEPLTFAPRADVEVQGRALILLRRAF
;
A
#
# COMPACT_ATOMS: atom_id res chain seq x y z
N GLY A 1 6.99 3.07 21.82
CA GLY A 1 7.91 3.27 20.70
C GLY A 1 8.11 4.73 20.37
N PHE A 2 9.02 4.98 19.45
CA PHE A 2 9.38 6.33 19.02
C PHE A 2 9.45 6.38 17.49
N ARG A 3 8.92 7.45 16.90
CA ARG A 3 9.20 7.84 15.53
C ARG A 3 10.17 9.01 15.57
N PHE A 4 11.27 8.90 14.89
CA PHE A 4 12.31 9.91 14.82
C PHE A 4 12.13 10.72 13.55
N ASP A 5 11.91 12.01 13.75
CA ASP A 5 11.78 12.99 12.69
C ASP A 5 13.13 13.23 12.03
N LEU A 6 13.14 13.39 10.69
CA LEU A 6 14.38 13.58 9.91
C LEU A 6 15.52 12.66 10.38
N ALA A 7 15.22 11.37 10.59
CA ALA A 7 16.15 10.44 11.24
C ALA A 7 17.47 10.28 10.48
N SER A 8 17.48 10.51 9.16
CA SER A 8 18.72 10.55 8.36
C SER A 8 19.68 11.62 8.86
N ALA A 9 19.20 12.81 9.25
CA ALA A 9 20.05 13.89 9.77
C ALA A 9 20.69 13.54 11.11
N LEU A 10 20.06 12.68 11.91
CA LEU A 10 20.56 12.24 13.21
C LEU A 10 21.63 11.14 13.10
N ALA A 11 21.58 10.36 12.05
CA ALA A 11 22.30 9.09 11.94
C ALA A 11 23.36 9.06 10.83
N ARG A 12 23.34 10.01 9.89
CA ARG A 12 24.31 10.02 8.80
C ARG A 12 25.62 10.70 9.18
N GLU A 13 26.71 10.15 8.65
CA GLU A 13 28.00 10.82 8.55
C GLU A 13 28.21 11.20 7.09
N PHE A 14 28.52 12.46 6.82
CA PHE A 14 28.60 13.04 5.47
C PHE A 14 27.26 12.93 4.71
N TYR A 15 27.08 11.88 3.90
CA TYR A 15 25.93 11.71 3.01
C TYR A 15 25.10 10.46 3.29
N GLU A 16 25.67 9.45 3.92
CA GLU A 16 25.02 8.15 4.16
C GLU A 16 24.77 7.93 5.65
N VAL A 17 23.74 7.16 5.97
CA VAL A 17 23.50 6.71 7.34
C VAL A 17 24.63 5.78 7.76
N ASP A 18 25.33 6.15 8.81
CA ASP A 18 26.28 5.27 9.46
C ASP A 18 25.57 4.43 10.54
N ARG A 19 25.42 3.15 10.25
CA ARG A 19 24.79 2.18 11.17
C ARG A 19 25.56 1.94 12.45
N LEU A 20 26.81 2.36 12.50
CA LEU A 20 27.68 2.30 13.67
C LEU A 20 27.83 3.68 14.33
N SER A 21 27.01 4.66 13.95
CA SER A 21 27.05 5.98 14.57
C SER A 21 26.72 5.93 16.06
N ALA A 22 27.27 6.87 16.82
CA ALA A 22 26.98 7.01 18.24
C ALA A 22 25.49 7.17 18.56
N PHE A 23 24.71 7.70 17.61
CA PHE A 23 23.26 7.79 17.73
C PHE A 23 22.61 6.40 17.89
N PHE A 24 22.92 5.47 16.98
CA PHE A 24 22.39 4.12 17.05
C PHE A 24 22.94 3.33 18.23
N ASP A 25 24.23 3.46 18.50
CA ASP A 25 24.87 2.79 19.63
C ASP A 25 24.21 3.17 20.95
N THR A 26 23.95 4.47 21.16
CA THR A 26 23.28 4.95 22.37
C THR A 26 21.89 4.33 22.54
N ILE A 27 21.10 4.26 21.45
CA ILE A 27 19.74 3.70 21.46
C ILE A 27 19.78 2.19 21.66
N HIS A 28 20.68 1.47 20.96
CA HIS A 28 20.72 0.01 20.98
C HIS A 28 21.30 -0.55 22.30
N GLN A 29 22.12 0.22 22.99
CA GLN A 29 22.68 -0.16 24.28
C GLN A 29 21.76 0.15 25.46
N ASP A 30 20.78 1.02 25.29
CA ASP A 30 19.79 1.32 26.34
C ASP A 30 18.85 0.13 26.54
N PRO A 31 18.74 -0.44 27.77
CA PRO A 31 17.99 -1.66 28.04
C PRO A 31 16.47 -1.48 27.91
N VAL A 32 15.96 -0.26 27.90
CA VAL A 32 14.54 0.06 27.76
C VAL A 32 14.24 0.44 26.32
N ILE A 33 15.00 1.38 25.74
CA ILE A 33 14.72 1.92 24.40
C ILE A 33 14.94 0.84 23.33
N SER A 34 15.95 -0.01 23.47
CA SER A 34 16.20 -1.11 22.51
C SER A 34 15.08 -2.15 22.43
N GLN A 35 14.16 -2.19 23.40
CA GLN A 35 13.03 -3.13 23.45
C GLN A 35 11.71 -2.56 22.91
N VAL A 36 11.67 -1.30 22.53
CA VAL A 36 10.47 -0.67 22.00
C VAL A 36 10.55 -0.53 20.48
N LYS A 37 9.42 -0.20 19.84
CA LYS A 37 9.38 0.03 18.40
C LYS A 37 10.16 1.30 18.06
N LEU A 38 11.14 1.18 17.18
CA LEU A 38 11.96 2.26 16.65
C LEU A 38 11.57 2.49 15.18
N ILE A 39 11.11 3.68 14.88
CA ILE A 39 10.59 4.05 13.57
C ILE A 39 11.40 5.25 13.07
N ALA A 40 11.97 5.13 11.89
CA ALA A 40 12.65 6.22 11.22
C ALA A 40 11.75 6.89 10.18
N GLU A 41 11.79 8.21 10.15
CA GLU A 41 11.57 8.95 8.93
C GLU A 41 12.89 9.00 8.17
N PRO A 42 13.07 8.17 7.11
CA PRO A 42 14.39 7.89 6.54
C PRO A 42 14.78 8.91 5.46
N TRP A 43 14.53 10.18 5.68
CA TRP A 43 14.96 11.29 4.82
C TRP A 43 15.24 12.55 5.60
N ASP A 44 15.93 13.49 4.96
CA ASP A 44 16.10 14.88 5.36
C ASP A 44 16.25 15.77 4.13
N VAL A 45 16.35 17.08 4.33
CA VAL A 45 16.41 18.09 3.25
C VAL A 45 17.81 18.26 2.63
N GLY A 46 18.83 17.59 3.16
CA GLY A 46 20.22 17.73 2.68
C GLY A 46 20.57 16.81 1.51
N PRO A 47 21.68 17.07 0.81
CA PRO A 47 22.19 16.15 -0.21
C PRO A 47 22.42 14.74 0.37
N GLY A 48 21.94 13.69 -0.34
CA GLY A 48 22.00 12.32 0.15
C GLY A 48 21.04 12.02 1.31
N GLY A 49 20.09 12.91 1.61
CA GLY A 49 19.18 12.78 2.74
C GLY A 49 18.18 11.64 2.64
N TYR A 50 17.84 11.16 1.43
CA TYR A 50 16.89 10.08 1.24
C TYR A 50 17.55 8.71 1.46
N GLN A 51 17.25 8.05 2.59
CA GLN A 51 17.97 6.89 3.11
C GLN A 51 17.06 5.69 3.39
N VAL A 52 15.96 5.56 2.65
CA VAL A 52 15.05 4.38 2.75
C VAL A 52 15.82 3.10 2.44
N GLY A 53 15.78 2.14 3.38
CA GLY A 53 16.51 0.87 3.29
C GLY A 53 17.83 0.84 4.08
N ASN A 54 18.34 1.98 4.54
CA ASN A 54 19.70 2.09 5.11
C ASN A 54 19.77 2.06 6.64
N PHE A 55 18.63 1.92 7.34
CA PHE A 55 18.61 1.87 8.81
C PHE A 55 18.91 0.47 9.36
N PRO A 56 19.41 0.37 10.62
CA PRO A 56 19.77 -0.92 11.24
C PRO A 56 18.59 -1.88 11.43
N VAL A 57 18.89 -3.14 11.67
CA VAL A 57 17.91 -4.25 11.75
C VAL A 57 16.77 -4.04 12.73
N LEU A 58 16.99 -3.35 13.85
CA LEU A 58 15.95 -3.09 14.86
C LEU A 58 14.96 -1.99 14.46
N TRP A 59 15.26 -1.25 13.39
CA TRP A 59 14.46 -0.11 12.96
C TRP A 59 13.43 -0.51 11.90
N THR A 60 12.28 0.13 11.97
CA THR A 60 11.30 0.19 10.88
C THR A 60 11.37 1.57 10.24
N GLU A 61 11.00 1.67 8.99
CA GLU A 61 11.12 2.89 8.21
C GLU A 61 9.81 3.25 7.53
N TRP A 62 9.47 4.53 7.51
CA TRP A 62 8.45 5.02 6.59
C TRP A 62 8.93 4.81 5.16
N ASN A 63 8.22 3.97 4.41
CA ASN A 63 8.63 3.60 3.06
C ASN A 63 8.09 4.59 2.02
N GLY A 64 8.83 5.66 1.75
CA GLY A 64 8.47 6.63 0.72
C GLY A 64 8.43 6.04 -0.69
N MET A 65 9.26 5.02 -0.99
CA MET A 65 9.20 4.32 -2.28
C MET A 65 7.89 3.55 -2.44
N TYR A 66 7.34 2.98 -1.36
CA TYR A 66 6.01 2.38 -1.38
C TYR A 66 4.95 3.44 -1.73
N ARG A 67 4.94 4.56 -0.99
CA ARG A 67 4.00 5.67 -1.23
C ARG A 67 3.99 6.09 -2.70
N ASP A 68 5.16 6.39 -3.21
CA ASP A 68 5.31 6.95 -4.57
C ASP A 68 4.89 5.93 -5.63
N THR A 69 5.33 4.68 -5.50
CA THR A 69 4.96 3.61 -6.46
C THR A 69 3.46 3.32 -6.44
N ILE A 70 2.82 3.27 -5.27
CA ILE A 70 1.38 2.98 -5.19
C ILE A 70 0.56 4.15 -5.75
N ARG A 71 0.96 5.38 -5.49
CA ARG A 71 0.32 6.57 -6.11
C ARG A 71 0.47 6.53 -7.63
N ASP A 72 1.68 6.30 -8.13
CA ASP A 72 1.96 6.22 -9.56
C ASP A 72 1.24 5.05 -10.25
N PHE A 73 1.13 3.92 -9.59
CA PHE A 73 0.41 2.77 -10.14
C PHE A 73 -1.06 3.10 -10.38
N TRP A 74 -1.76 3.62 -9.36
CA TRP A 74 -3.19 3.90 -9.49
C TRP A 74 -3.51 5.07 -10.41
N ARG A 75 -2.57 5.97 -10.67
CA ARG A 75 -2.70 6.97 -11.74
C ARG A 75 -2.21 6.47 -13.11
N GLY A 76 -1.73 5.22 -13.20
CA GLY A 76 -1.32 4.56 -14.44
C GLY A 76 0.05 4.96 -14.95
N GLN A 77 0.97 5.31 -14.06
CA GLN A 77 2.33 5.76 -14.40
C GLN A 77 3.44 4.84 -13.91
N ALA A 78 3.18 3.95 -12.94
CA ALA A 78 4.16 2.95 -12.51
C ALA A 78 3.92 1.61 -13.21
N PRO A 79 4.97 0.90 -13.65
CA PRO A 79 4.87 -0.44 -14.20
C PRO A 79 4.50 -1.46 -13.12
N VAL A 80 3.88 -2.57 -13.54
CA VAL A 80 3.48 -3.66 -12.64
C VAL A 80 4.64 -4.28 -11.86
N ALA A 81 5.88 -4.20 -12.37
CA ALA A 81 7.07 -4.72 -11.68
C ALA A 81 7.35 -3.97 -10.38
N ASP A 82 7.34 -2.63 -10.43
CA ASP A 82 7.57 -1.80 -9.26
C ASP A 82 6.44 -1.97 -8.25
N PHE A 83 5.19 -2.00 -8.73
CA PHE A 83 4.03 -2.29 -7.89
C PHE A 83 4.16 -3.63 -7.17
N ALA A 84 4.51 -4.70 -7.89
CA ALA A 84 4.67 -6.04 -7.32
C ALA A 84 5.73 -6.07 -6.20
N GLN A 85 6.86 -5.38 -6.42
CA GLN A 85 7.93 -5.27 -5.45
C GLN A 85 7.45 -4.58 -4.15
N ARG A 86 6.72 -3.47 -4.28
CA ARG A 86 6.17 -2.75 -3.11
C ARG A 86 5.07 -3.56 -2.42
N PHE A 87 4.15 -4.15 -3.18
CA PHE A 87 3.05 -4.95 -2.65
C PHE A 87 3.52 -6.15 -1.81
N THR A 88 4.65 -6.77 -2.18
CA THR A 88 5.22 -7.94 -1.48
C THR A 88 6.20 -7.59 -0.37
N GLY A 89 6.29 -6.33 0.05
CA GLY A 89 7.03 -5.92 1.25
C GLY A 89 8.42 -5.34 0.99
N SER A 90 8.73 -4.96 -0.25
CA SER A 90 9.98 -4.26 -0.61
C SER A 90 11.25 -5.05 -0.23
N SER A 91 11.33 -6.30 -0.66
CA SER A 91 12.47 -7.17 -0.36
C SER A 91 13.81 -6.65 -0.90
N ASP A 92 13.77 -5.86 -1.97
CA ASP A 92 14.93 -5.15 -2.54
C ASP A 92 15.57 -4.14 -1.58
N LEU A 93 14.77 -3.59 -0.65
CA LEU A 93 15.23 -2.61 0.33
C LEU A 93 15.68 -3.27 1.65
N TYR A 94 15.11 -4.41 1.99
CA TYR A 94 15.23 -4.92 3.37
C TYR A 94 15.79 -6.33 3.48
N ALA A 95 15.67 -7.18 2.44
CA ALA A 95 15.97 -8.60 2.58
C ALA A 95 17.48 -8.91 2.69
N GLU A 96 18.32 -8.22 1.94
CA GLU A 96 19.77 -8.49 1.90
C GLU A 96 20.45 -8.28 3.25
N GLU A 97 19.86 -7.45 4.11
CA GLU A 97 20.39 -7.13 5.42
C GLU A 97 19.76 -7.91 6.58
N GLY A 98 18.99 -8.96 6.25
CA GLY A 98 18.32 -9.80 7.24
C GLY A 98 17.12 -9.15 7.90
N ARG A 99 16.65 -8.00 7.40
CA ARG A 99 15.41 -7.37 7.84
C ARG A 99 14.20 -8.14 7.28
N ARG A 100 13.03 -7.87 7.79
CA ARG A 100 11.79 -8.58 7.48
C ARG A 100 10.77 -7.63 6.85
N PRO A 101 9.66 -8.12 6.26
CA PRO A 101 8.62 -7.26 5.68
C PRO A 101 8.12 -6.16 6.62
N PHE A 102 8.09 -6.41 7.93
CA PHE A 102 7.68 -5.43 8.94
C PHE A 102 8.64 -4.23 9.09
N ALA A 103 9.85 -4.29 8.51
CA ALA A 103 10.74 -3.12 8.43
C ALA A 103 10.12 -2.00 7.58
N SER A 104 9.28 -2.36 6.61
CA SER A 104 8.54 -1.42 5.79
C SER A 104 7.26 -0.97 6.49
N ILE A 105 7.20 0.30 6.89
CA ILE A 105 5.94 0.98 7.22
C ILE A 105 5.40 1.55 5.92
N ASN A 106 4.37 0.89 5.40
CA ASN A 106 3.70 1.26 4.16
C ASN A 106 2.70 2.37 4.44
N PHE A 107 2.67 3.37 3.59
CA PHE A 107 1.66 4.44 3.67
C PHE A 107 1.35 4.99 2.27
N VAL A 108 0.17 5.57 2.13
CA VAL A 108 -0.23 6.33 0.93
C VAL A 108 -0.15 7.82 1.22
N THR A 109 -0.55 8.21 2.41
CA THR A 109 -0.65 9.59 2.91
C THR A 109 -0.04 9.67 4.31
N ALA A 110 0.42 10.84 4.70
CA ALA A 110 0.97 11.12 6.02
C ALA A 110 0.52 12.53 6.46
N HIS A 111 1.04 13.01 7.60
CA HIS A 111 0.73 14.36 8.12
C HIS A 111 1.19 15.48 7.18
N ASP A 112 2.26 15.24 6.42
CA ASP A 112 2.71 16.10 5.33
C ASP A 112 2.15 15.60 4.00
N GLY A 113 1.73 16.52 3.14
CA GLY A 113 1.15 16.22 1.85
C GLY A 113 -0.39 16.18 1.87
N PHE A 114 -0.97 15.75 0.78
CA PHE A 114 -2.42 15.61 0.64
C PHE A 114 -2.99 14.50 1.52
N THR A 115 -4.22 14.70 2.02
CA THR A 115 -5.07 13.62 2.53
C THR A 115 -5.46 12.67 1.40
N LEU A 116 -6.06 11.52 1.73
CA LEU A 116 -6.49 10.56 0.70
C LEU A 116 -7.57 11.15 -0.22
N ALA A 117 -8.49 11.95 0.31
CA ALA A 117 -9.51 12.62 -0.47
C ALA A 117 -8.90 13.69 -1.40
N ASP A 118 -7.94 14.47 -0.91
CA ASP A 118 -7.25 15.47 -1.70
C ASP A 118 -6.35 14.84 -2.77
N LEU A 119 -5.73 13.70 -2.48
CA LEU A 119 -4.89 12.96 -3.42
C LEU A 119 -5.62 12.54 -4.70
N VAL A 120 -6.93 12.34 -4.62
CA VAL A 120 -7.80 11.97 -5.75
C VAL A 120 -8.63 13.13 -6.28
N SER A 121 -8.49 14.32 -5.70
CA SER A 121 -9.31 15.51 -6.04
C SER A 121 -8.51 16.71 -6.52
N PHE A 122 -7.21 16.75 -6.24
CA PHE A 122 -6.36 17.89 -6.60
C PHE A 122 -5.08 17.45 -7.31
N ASN A 123 -4.70 18.15 -8.35
CA ASN A 123 -3.38 18.04 -8.96
C ASN A 123 -2.41 19.04 -8.34
N ASP A 124 -2.90 20.27 -8.12
CA ASP A 124 -2.11 21.39 -7.61
C ASP A 124 -2.37 21.58 -6.10
N LYS A 125 -1.37 22.10 -5.38
CA LYS A 125 -1.53 22.48 -3.97
C LYS A 125 -2.27 23.80 -3.85
N HIS A 126 -3.10 23.93 -2.81
CA HIS A 126 -3.86 25.12 -2.47
C HIS A 126 -3.50 25.57 -1.04
N ASN A 127 -2.29 26.14 -0.90
CA ASN A 127 -1.69 26.52 0.39
C ASN A 127 -1.81 28.00 0.72
N GLU A 128 -2.65 28.76 0.00
CA GLU A 128 -2.76 30.22 0.15
C GLU A 128 -3.10 30.66 1.58
N ALA A 129 -3.89 29.83 2.29
CA ALA A 129 -4.25 30.08 3.69
C ALA A 129 -3.06 30.01 4.67
N ASN A 130 -1.92 29.44 4.25
CA ASN A 130 -0.72 29.33 5.08
C ASN A 130 0.08 30.65 5.13
N GLY A 131 -0.17 31.59 4.20
CA GLY A 131 0.50 32.89 4.16
C GLY A 131 1.95 32.85 3.66
N GLU A 132 2.36 31.79 2.98
CA GLU A 132 3.69 31.55 2.44
C GLU A 132 3.74 31.77 0.91
N ASP A 133 2.79 32.49 0.35
CA ASP A 133 2.66 32.75 -1.09
C ASP A 133 2.67 31.46 -1.95
N GLY A 134 2.20 30.34 -1.40
CA GLY A 134 2.19 29.02 -2.05
C GLY A 134 3.58 28.40 -2.25
N GLN A 135 4.61 28.91 -1.57
CA GLN A 135 5.97 28.37 -1.67
C GLN A 135 6.19 27.13 -0.78
N ASP A 136 5.36 26.95 0.24
CA ASP A 136 5.41 25.85 1.18
C ASP A 136 4.79 24.55 0.63
N GLY A 137 5.12 23.44 1.25
CA GLY A 137 4.66 22.11 0.80
C GLY A 137 5.32 21.63 -0.50
N THR A 138 5.04 20.39 -0.90
CA THR A 138 5.61 19.83 -2.13
C THR A 138 4.82 20.20 -3.37
N ASP A 139 5.50 20.39 -4.52
CA ASP A 139 4.86 20.51 -5.83
C ASP A 139 4.62 19.15 -6.50
N ASP A 140 5.37 18.09 -6.11
CA ASP A 140 5.19 16.73 -6.62
C ASP A 140 4.34 15.89 -5.65
N ASN A 141 3.03 16.06 -5.73
CA ASN A 141 2.08 15.31 -4.92
C ASN A 141 1.84 13.88 -5.42
N ARG A 142 2.21 13.55 -6.65
CA ARG A 142 1.84 12.29 -7.33
C ARG A 142 0.34 12.02 -7.19
N SER A 143 -0.47 13.06 -7.27
CA SER A 143 -1.93 13.05 -7.16
C SER A 143 -2.57 12.98 -8.54
N TRP A 144 -3.87 12.78 -8.56
CA TRP A 144 -4.69 12.86 -9.77
C TRP A 144 -6.10 13.29 -9.40
N ASN A 145 -6.53 14.45 -9.90
CA ASN A 145 -7.84 15.04 -9.63
C ASN A 145 -9.04 14.29 -10.24
N CYS A 146 -8.80 13.14 -10.89
CA CYS A 146 -9.80 12.33 -11.59
C CYS A 146 -10.58 13.08 -12.70
N GLY A 147 -9.99 14.16 -13.23
CA GLY A 147 -10.51 14.92 -14.35
C GLY A 147 -11.07 16.30 -14.03
N VAL A 148 -11.28 16.62 -12.75
CA VAL A 148 -11.75 17.93 -12.29
C VAL A 148 -10.97 18.35 -11.06
N GLU A 149 -10.41 19.56 -11.06
CA GLU A 149 -9.69 20.11 -9.92
C GLU A 149 -10.66 20.54 -8.82
N GLY A 150 -10.46 20.00 -7.60
CA GLY A 150 -11.27 20.34 -6.44
C GLY A 150 -12.69 19.73 -6.44
N PRO A 151 -13.61 20.28 -5.64
CA PRO A 151 -14.98 19.79 -5.52
C PRO A 151 -15.75 19.83 -6.82
N THR A 152 -16.61 18.84 -7.07
CA THR A 152 -17.45 18.75 -8.28
C THR A 152 -18.78 18.06 -8.01
N GLU A 153 -19.79 18.42 -8.78
CA GLU A 153 -21.11 17.76 -8.79
C GLU A 153 -21.20 16.63 -9.85
N ASP A 154 -20.12 16.39 -10.61
CA ASP A 154 -20.10 15.32 -11.62
C ASP A 154 -20.12 13.94 -10.94
N PRO A 155 -21.19 13.15 -11.09
CA PRO A 155 -21.30 11.86 -10.42
C PRO A 155 -20.27 10.84 -10.90
N GLY A 156 -19.82 10.93 -12.16
CA GLY A 156 -18.81 10.03 -12.71
C GLY A 156 -17.43 10.30 -12.13
N VAL A 157 -17.07 11.56 -11.94
CA VAL A 157 -15.82 11.96 -11.29
C VAL A 157 -15.83 11.54 -9.79
N ASN A 158 -16.95 11.80 -9.10
CA ASN A 158 -17.08 11.44 -7.69
C ASN A 158 -17.04 9.93 -7.46
N GLU A 159 -17.68 9.12 -8.31
CA GLU A 159 -17.57 7.65 -8.25
C GLU A 159 -16.13 7.18 -8.52
N LEU A 160 -15.43 7.78 -9.48
CA LEU A 160 -14.05 7.44 -9.75
C LEU A 160 -13.13 7.78 -8.56
N ARG A 161 -13.33 8.94 -7.91
CA ARG A 161 -12.61 9.33 -6.68
C ARG A 161 -12.85 8.34 -5.54
N ALA A 162 -14.11 7.99 -5.29
CA ALA A 162 -14.47 7.01 -4.28
C ALA A 162 -13.83 5.63 -4.56
N ARG A 163 -13.84 5.19 -5.82
CA ARG A 163 -13.16 3.95 -6.26
C ARG A 163 -11.66 4.02 -6.04
N GLN A 164 -11.02 5.11 -6.37
CA GLN A 164 -9.59 5.29 -6.15
C GLN A 164 -9.22 5.28 -4.65
N MET A 165 -10.01 5.92 -3.80
CA MET A 165 -9.81 5.84 -2.35
C MET A 165 -9.92 4.38 -1.86
N ARG A 166 -10.93 3.61 -2.32
CA ARG A 166 -11.06 2.17 -2.02
C ARG A 166 -9.86 1.37 -2.52
N ASN A 167 -9.34 1.68 -3.71
CA ASN A 167 -8.14 1.04 -4.27
C ASN A 167 -6.90 1.27 -3.41
N PHE A 168 -6.65 2.53 -3.00
CA PHE A 168 -5.53 2.88 -2.15
C PHE A 168 -5.59 2.18 -0.80
N LEU A 169 -6.73 2.22 -0.12
CA LEU A 169 -6.93 1.58 1.18
C LEU A 169 -6.78 0.05 1.09
N THR A 170 -7.34 -0.56 0.03
CA THR A 170 -7.23 -2.00 -0.18
C THR A 170 -5.78 -2.40 -0.45
N THR A 171 -5.08 -1.68 -1.32
CA THR A 171 -3.68 -1.94 -1.61
C THR A 171 -2.83 -1.80 -0.35
N LEU A 172 -3.02 -0.73 0.43
CA LEU A 172 -2.29 -0.49 1.68
C LEU A 172 -2.50 -1.63 2.69
N LEU A 173 -3.76 -1.98 2.94
CA LEU A 173 -4.10 -2.94 3.99
C LEU A 173 -3.86 -4.41 3.60
N LEU A 174 -3.75 -4.73 2.30
CA LEU A 174 -3.45 -6.09 1.84
C LEU A 174 -1.99 -6.30 1.41
N SER A 175 -1.17 -5.25 1.34
CA SER A 175 0.28 -5.35 1.11
C SER A 175 1.01 -5.99 2.29
N GLN A 176 2.11 -6.69 2.00
CA GLN A 176 3.05 -7.13 3.04
C GLN A 176 3.78 -5.92 3.66
N GLY A 177 4.08 -6.00 4.95
CA GLY A 177 4.63 -4.88 5.72
C GLY A 177 3.65 -4.37 6.78
N VAL A 178 3.93 -3.22 7.36
CA VAL A 178 3.09 -2.59 8.39
C VAL A 178 2.32 -1.43 7.77
N PRO A 179 0.99 -1.50 7.66
CA PRO A 179 0.21 -0.39 7.11
C PRO A 179 0.14 0.76 8.12
N MET A 180 0.39 1.98 7.65
CA MET A 180 0.14 3.23 8.36
C MET A 180 -0.98 3.98 7.64
N LEU A 181 -2.06 4.23 8.34
CA LEU A 181 -3.22 4.99 7.87
C LEU A 181 -3.18 6.39 8.51
N LEU A 182 -3.25 7.43 7.70
CA LEU A 182 -3.42 8.78 8.20
C LEU A 182 -4.81 8.93 8.82
N GLY A 183 -4.89 9.47 10.04
CA GLY A 183 -6.18 9.69 10.70
C GLY A 183 -7.06 10.63 9.90
N GLY A 184 -8.29 10.18 9.60
CA GLY A 184 -9.27 10.90 8.80
C GLY A 184 -9.36 10.43 7.34
N ASP A 185 -8.39 9.71 6.82
CA ASP A 185 -8.47 9.13 5.47
C ASP A 185 -9.64 8.14 5.36
N GLU A 186 -9.89 7.39 6.41
CA GLU A 186 -11.05 6.49 6.50
C GLU A 186 -12.40 7.21 6.52
N LEU A 187 -12.39 8.50 6.84
CA LEU A 187 -13.57 9.36 6.88
C LEU A 187 -13.79 10.14 5.57
N GLY A 188 -12.83 10.07 4.64
CA GLY A 188 -12.81 10.94 3.46
C GLY A 188 -12.46 12.40 3.78
N ARG A 189 -11.68 12.65 4.84
CA ARG A 189 -11.29 14.00 5.27
C ARG A 189 -10.51 14.70 4.16
N THR A 190 -10.90 15.96 3.88
CA THR A 190 -10.18 16.86 2.98
C THR A 190 -9.53 18.00 3.76
N GLN A 191 -8.45 18.53 3.24
CA GLN A 191 -7.82 19.80 3.65
C GLN A 191 -8.01 20.87 2.57
N GLY A 192 -8.96 20.65 1.63
CA GLY A 192 -9.26 21.58 0.54
C GLY A 192 -8.09 21.76 -0.43
N GLY A 193 -7.23 20.75 -0.58
CA GLY A 193 -6.03 20.82 -1.41
C GLY A 193 -4.84 21.50 -0.72
N ASN A 194 -4.94 21.83 0.58
CA ASN A 194 -3.77 22.26 1.35
C ASN A 194 -2.92 21.04 1.73
N ASN A 195 -1.71 20.97 1.18
CA ASN A 195 -0.80 19.84 1.43
C ASN A 195 0.25 20.12 2.52
N ASN A 196 0.11 21.21 3.28
CA ASN A 196 1.03 21.58 4.35
C ASN A 196 0.29 22.30 5.51
N ALA A 197 -0.73 21.64 6.06
CA ALA A 197 -1.68 22.23 7.01
C ALA A 197 -1.14 22.34 8.46
N TRP A 198 0.17 22.25 8.71
CA TRP A 198 0.79 22.24 10.04
C TRP A 198 0.46 23.47 10.89
N CYS A 199 0.28 24.64 10.27
CA CYS A 199 -0.05 25.91 10.94
C CYS A 199 -1.56 26.19 11.04
N GLN A 200 -2.42 25.29 10.54
CA GLN A 200 -3.87 25.46 10.48
C GLN A 200 -4.53 24.84 11.72
N ASP A 201 -5.05 25.67 12.61
CA ASP A 201 -5.90 25.24 13.72
C ASP A 201 -7.35 25.73 13.48
N ASN A 202 -7.95 25.25 12.40
CA ASN A 202 -9.27 25.63 11.92
C ASN A 202 -9.89 24.52 11.07
N GLU A 203 -11.01 24.79 10.38
CA GLU A 203 -11.76 23.87 9.54
C GLU A 203 -10.94 23.23 8.41
N ILE A 204 -9.79 23.78 8.00
CA ILE A 204 -8.91 23.16 7.00
C ILE A 204 -8.35 21.84 7.54
N SER A 205 -7.96 21.79 8.83
CA SER A 205 -7.33 20.61 9.41
C SER A 205 -8.23 19.84 10.38
N TRP A 206 -9.31 20.41 10.85
CA TRP A 206 -10.23 19.76 11.77
C TRP A 206 -10.97 18.59 11.14
N PHE A 207 -11.42 17.65 11.98
CA PHE A 207 -12.23 16.50 11.56
C PHE A 207 -13.71 16.87 11.60
N ASP A 208 -14.37 16.82 10.46
CA ASP A 208 -15.84 16.90 10.40
C ASP A 208 -16.45 15.51 10.53
N TRP A 209 -16.85 15.17 11.75
CA TRP A 209 -17.45 13.88 12.07
C TRP A 209 -18.86 13.70 11.51
N GLU A 210 -19.57 14.81 11.26
CA GLU A 210 -20.94 14.78 10.75
C GLU A 210 -20.96 14.49 9.24
N GLN A 211 -19.91 14.87 8.52
CA GLN A 211 -19.75 14.62 7.10
C GLN A 211 -18.87 13.42 6.77
N ALA A 212 -18.57 12.58 7.76
CA ALA A 212 -17.77 11.38 7.53
C ALA A 212 -18.41 10.46 6.48
N ASP A 213 -17.62 10.01 5.50
CA ASP A 213 -18.03 9.03 4.49
C ASP A 213 -18.25 7.65 5.15
N SER A 214 -19.51 7.33 5.42
CA SER A 214 -19.91 6.08 6.09
C SER A 214 -19.52 4.83 5.30
N ASP A 215 -19.52 4.91 3.97
CA ASP A 215 -19.24 3.77 3.09
C ASP A 215 -17.74 3.51 3.05
N LEU A 216 -16.92 4.57 3.02
CA LEU A 216 -15.47 4.45 3.14
C LEU A 216 -15.05 3.92 4.51
N VAL A 217 -15.73 4.36 5.59
CA VAL A 217 -15.53 3.80 6.94
C VAL A 217 -15.87 2.31 6.97
N ALA A 218 -17.00 1.90 6.40
CA ALA A 218 -17.41 0.50 6.34
C ALA A 218 -16.41 -0.35 5.54
N TRP A 219 -15.95 0.17 4.39
CA TRP A 219 -14.91 -0.45 3.58
C TRP A 219 -13.60 -0.64 4.35
N THR A 220 -13.13 0.40 5.01
CA THR A 220 -11.91 0.36 5.82
C THR A 220 -12.01 -0.63 6.98
N LYS A 221 -13.14 -0.67 7.69
CA LYS A 221 -13.41 -1.67 8.74
C LYS A 221 -13.35 -3.10 8.18
N ARG A 222 -13.94 -3.34 7.01
CA ARG A 222 -13.91 -4.65 6.34
C ARG A 222 -12.48 -5.07 6.00
N LEU A 223 -11.67 -4.17 5.47
CA LEU A 223 -10.26 -4.41 5.15
C LEU A 223 -9.42 -4.72 6.39
N ILE A 224 -9.60 -3.97 7.48
CA ILE A 224 -8.91 -4.22 8.75
C ILE A 224 -9.30 -5.59 9.31
N ALA A 225 -10.59 -5.93 9.29
CA ALA A 225 -11.08 -7.24 9.74
C ALA A 225 -10.49 -8.39 8.90
N LEU A 226 -10.44 -8.22 7.57
CA LEU A 226 -9.86 -9.17 6.65
C LEU A 226 -8.36 -9.38 6.94
N ARG A 227 -7.58 -8.30 7.02
CA ARG A 227 -6.15 -8.39 7.35
C ARG A 227 -5.89 -9.06 8.70
N ARG A 228 -6.70 -8.73 9.72
CA ARG A 228 -6.55 -9.33 11.07
C ARG A 228 -6.87 -10.81 11.07
N ARG A 229 -7.87 -11.24 10.31
CA ARG A 229 -8.30 -12.65 10.21
C ARG A 229 -7.30 -13.49 9.43
N HIS A 230 -6.68 -12.94 8.38
CA HIS A 230 -5.91 -13.69 7.39
C HIS A 230 -4.40 -13.37 7.48
N PRO A 231 -3.61 -14.28 8.10
CA PRO A 231 -2.15 -14.17 8.21
C PRO A 231 -1.44 -14.03 6.86
N VAL A 232 -2.01 -14.51 5.76
CA VAL A 232 -1.43 -14.42 4.41
C VAL A 232 -1.14 -12.97 3.99
N PHE A 233 -1.86 -11.97 4.53
CA PHE A 233 -1.64 -10.54 4.28
C PHE A 233 -0.67 -9.87 5.25
N ARG A 234 -0.14 -10.59 6.26
CA ARG A 234 0.75 -10.03 7.30
C ARG A 234 1.84 -11.03 7.69
N ARG A 235 2.52 -11.54 6.65
CA ARG A 235 3.58 -12.52 6.83
C ARG A 235 4.79 -11.91 7.55
N SER A 236 5.47 -12.73 8.35
CA SER A 236 6.75 -12.37 8.99
C SER A 236 7.94 -12.46 8.04
N ASP A 237 7.81 -13.22 6.96
CA ASP A 237 8.89 -13.52 6.02
C ASP A 237 8.49 -13.08 4.61
N PHE A 238 9.49 -12.69 3.81
CA PHE A 238 9.26 -12.33 2.41
C PHE A 238 8.72 -13.51 1.60
N LEU A 239 7.91 -13.19 0.62
CA LEU A 239 7.45 -14.12 -0.40
C LEU A 239 8.62 -14.46 -1.33
N THR A 240 8.83 -15.73 -1.60
CA THR A 240 9.99 -16.22 -2.35
C THR A 240 9.66 -16.80 -3.72
N GLY A 241 8.37 -17.05 -3.98
CA GLY A 241 7.94 -17.77 -5.18
C GLY A 241 8.24 -19.28 -5.10
N SER A 242 8.56 -19.81 -3.90
CA SER A 242 8.90 -21.20 -3.67
C SER A 242 7.71 -21.99 -3.13
N ASP A 243 7.67 -23.28 -3.47
CA ASP A 243 6.75 -24.27 -2.93
C ASP A 243 7.49 -25.06 -1.84
N THR A 244 6.97 -25.07 -0.62
CA THR A 244 7.55 -25.80 0.50
C THR A 244 6.79 -27.06 0.86
N GLY A 245 5.76 -27.42 0.07
CA GLY A 245 5.09 -28.71 0.24
C GLY A 245 3.58 -28.72 -0.08
N SER A 246 2.96 -27.57 -0.37
CA SER A 246 1.54 -27.54 -0.74
C SER A 246 1.26 -27.87 -2.21
N GLY A 247 2.30 -27.97 -3.04
CA GLY A 247 2.20 -28.17 -4.49
C GLY A 247 2.01 -26.86 -5.28
N LEU A 248 2.01 -25.72 -4.60
CA LEU A 248 1.95 -24.38 -5.19
C LEU A 248 2.88 -23.43 -4.42
N PRO A 249 3.55 -22.51 -5.10
CA PRO A 249 4.40 -21.54 -4.44
C PRO A 249 3.61 -20.57 -3.54
N ASP A 250 4.31 -19.92 -2.63
CA ASP A 250 3.76 -18.94 -1.69
C ASP A 250 3.17 -17.70 -2.39
N VAL A 251 3.71 -17.31 -3.56
CA VAL A 251 3.19 -16.27 -4.45
C VAL A 251 3.29 -16.70 -5.92
N TRP A 252 2.30 -16.32 -6.71
CA TRP A 252 2.31 -16.52 -8.15
C TRP A 252 1.69 -15.33 -8.88
N TRP A 253 2.31 -14.93 -9.97
CA TRP A 253 1.93 -13.77 -10.73
C TRP A 253 1.31 -14.16 -12.07
N PHE A 254 0.18 -13.56 -12.39
CA PHE A 254 -0.57 -13.80 -13.60
C PHE A 254 -0.68 -12.57 -14.48
N ARG A 255 -0.62 -12.79 -15.77
CA ARG A 255 -1.11 -11.87 -16.79
C ARG A 255 -2.64 -11.88 -16.82
N PRO A 256 -3.30 -10.85 -17.39
CA PRO A 256 -4.74 -10.89 -17.60
C PRO A 256 -5.26 -12.13 -18.35
N ASP A 257 -4.48 -12.71 -19.28
CA ASP A 257 -4.83 -13.94 -20.00
C ASP A 257 -4.72 -15.23 -19.15
N GLY A 258 -4.45 -15.13 -17.86
CA GLY A 258 -4.35 -16.25 -16.91
C GLY A 258 -3.04 -17.04 -17.00
N ARG A 259 -2.08 -16.60 -17.78
CA ARG A 259 -0.74 -17.20 -17.87
C ARG A 259 0.21 -16.58 -16.84
N LYS A 260 1.24 -17.35 -16.47
CA LYS A 260 2.32 -16.84 -15.59
C LYS A 260 3.01 -15.63 -16.22
N MET A 261 3.30 -14.63 -15.43
CA MET A 261 4.21 -13.54 -15.81
C MET A 261 5.59 -14.11 -16.16
N THR A 262 6.11 -13.71 -17.30
CA THR A 262 7.46 -14.05 -17.78
C THR A 262 8.41 -12.89 -17.52
N ARG A 263 9.72 -13.12 -17.67
CA ARG A 263 10.71 -12.05 -17.59
C ARG A 263 10.38 -10.87 -18.51
N ARG A 264 9.97 -11.16 -19.75
CA ARG A 264 9.59 -10.14 -20.74
C ARG A 264 8.36 -9.33 -20.30
N ASP A 265 7.40 -9.97 -19.60
CA ASP A 265 6.22 -9.27 -19.11
C ASP A 265 6.57 -8.30 -17.97
N TRP A 266 7.54 -8.66 -17.11
CA TRP A 266 8.06 -7.79 -16.06
C TRP A 266 8.87 -6.59 -16.59
N GLU A 267 9.54 -6.77 -17.73
CA GLU A 267 10.33 -5.71 -18.39
C GLU A 267 9.47 -4.70 -19.18
N ARG A 268 8.15 -4.93 -19.26
CA ARG A 268 7.22 -4.03 -19.94
C ARG A 268 6.89 -2.84 -19.05
N GLY A 269 7.29 -1.64 -19.51
CA GLY A 269 6.97 -0.39 -18.81
C GLY A 269 5.51 0.10 -18.97
N ASP A 270 4.75 -0.51 -19.91
CA ASP A 270 3.37 -0.14 -20.25
C ASP A 270 2.30 -1.07 -19.66
N ALA A 271 2.70 -2.09 -18.92
CA ALA A 271 1.76 -3.01 -18.30
C ALA A 271 1.16 -2.40 -17.03
N LEU A 272 -0.17 -2.26 -16.99
CA LEU A 272 -0.93 -1.65 -15.90
C LEU A 272 -1.93 -2.62 -15.25
N ALA A 273 -1.85 -3.91 -15.58
CA ALA A 273 -2.77 -4.91 -15.05
C ALA A 273 -2.04 -6.23 -14.75
N LEU A 274 -2.33 -6.82 -13.59
CA LEU A 274 -1.75 -8.08 -13.16
C LEU A 274 -2.65 -8.80 -12.16
N GLY A 275 -2.48 -10.12 -12.08
CA GLY A 275 -3.06 -10.95 -11.02
C GLY A 275 -1.99 -11.46 -10.08
N VAL A 276 -2.25 -11.46 -8.78
CA VAL A 276 -1.38 -12.08 -7.78
C VAL A 276 -2.14 -13.10 -6.96
N PHE A 277 -1.62 -14.33 -6.93
CA PHE A 277 -2.08 -15.39 -6.06
C PHE A 277 -1.20 -15.44 -4.81
N LEU A 278 -1.82 -15.38 -3.64
CA LEU A 278 -1.18 -15.54 -2.34
C LEU A 278 -1.63 -16.87 -1.74
N ASN A 279 -0.66 -17.75 -1.46
CA ASN A 279 -0.94 -19.09 -0.95
C ASN A 279 -0.98 -19.10 0.58
N GLY A 280 -2.17 -19.24 1.16
CA GLY A 280 -2.36 -19.34 2.60
C GLY A 280 -1.86 -20.64 3.22
N GLN A 281 -1.50 -21.66 2.42
CA GLN A 281 -0.91 -22.92 2.89
C GLN A 281 0.61 -22.87 2.97
N GLU A 282 1.24 -21.82 2.44
CA GLU A 282 2.69 -21.63 2.40
C GLU A 282 3.14 -20.50 3.34
N ILE A 283 2.55 -20.41 4.53
CA ILE A 283 2.95 -19.46 5.57
C ILE A 283 4.02 -20.12 6.46
N PRO A 284 5.26 -19.61 6.49
CA PRO A 284 6.36 -20.25 7.22
C PRO A 284 6.24 -20.14 8.74
N THR A 285 5.40 -19.21 9.21
CA THR A 285 5.20 -18.98 10.65
C THR A 285 4.53 -20.20 11.32
N ARG A 286 4.94 -20.46 12.55
CA ARG A 286 4.31 -21.47 13.41
C ARG A 286 3.62 -20.80 14.59
N THR A 287 2.59 -21.47 15.12
CA THR A 287 1.95 -21.05 16.39
C THR A 287 2.93 -21.26 17.56
N GLU A 288 2.59 -20.73 18.73
CA GLU A 288 3.37 -20.96 19.97
C GLU A 288 3.54 -22.45 20.28
N GLU A 289 2.56 -23.29 19.91
CA GLU A 289 2.62 -24.74 20.06
C GLU A 289 3.39 -25.45 18.93
N GLY A 290 4.04 -24.70 18.02
CA GLY A 290 4.84 -25.24 16.92
C GLY A 290 4.03 -25.75 15.72
N ARG A 291 2.72 -25.58 15.66
CA ARG A 291 1.88 -26.00 14.53
C ARG A 291 2.03 -25.04 13.35
N PRO A 292 1.97 -25.54 12.10
CA PRO A 292 1.93 -24.66 10.92
C PRO A 292 0.74 -23.70 10.99
N VAL A 293 0.96 -22.44 10.65
CA VAL A 293 -0.11 -21.48 10.42
C VAL A 293 -0.66 -21.71 9.02
N GLY A 294 -1.93 -22.11 8.92
CA GLY A 294 -2.64 -22.20 7.65
C GLY A 294 -3.65 -21.08 7.51
N ASP A 295 -3.96 -20.71 6.27
CA ASP A 295 -4.93 -19.68 5.95
C ASP A 295 -5.64 -19.99 4.62
N ASP A 296 -6.67 -19.22 4.29
CA ASP A 296 -7.24 -19.19 2.95
C ASP A 296 -6.21 -18.66 1.95
N SER A 297 -6.36 -19.08 0.69
CA SER A 297 -5.57 -18.53 -0.42
C SER A 297 -6.40 -17.51 -1.19
N TYR A 298 -5.74 -16.48 -1.68
CA TYR A 298 -6.38 -15.36 -2.34
C TYR A 298 -5.79 -15.09 -3.72
N LEU A 299 -6.63 -14.58 -4.60
CA LEU A 299 -6.24 -14.05 -5.91
C LEU A 299 -6.70 -12.60 -5.99
N LEU A 300 -5.76 -11.68 -6.12
CA LEU A 300 -6.04 -10.27 -6.35
C LEU A 300 -5.84 -9.96 -7.84
N LEU A 301 -6.81 -9.29 -8.43
CA LEU A 301 -6.77 -8.83 -9.81
C LEU A 301 -6.72 -7.30 -9.79
N PHE A 302 -5.64 -6.72 -10.27
CA PHE A 302 -5.41 -5.28 -10.32
C PHE A 302 -5.48 -4.77 -11.75
N ASN A 303 -6.31 -3.77 -11.97
CA ASN A 303 -6.41 -3.07 -13.24
C ASN A 303 -6.23 -1.56 -13.02
N ALA A 304 -5.02 -1.04 -13.19
CA ALA A 304 -4.72 0.39 -13.16
C ALA A 304 -4.89 1.06 -14.53
N TYR A 305 -5.30 0.33 -15.56
CA TYR A 305 -5.68 0.89 -16.85
C TYR A 305 -7.06 1.55 -16.78
N HIS A 306 -7.37 2.48 -17.66
CA HIS A 306 -8.61 3.26 -17.60
C HIS A 306 -9.83 2.53 -18.18
N GLU A 307 -9.64 1.45 -18.93
CA GLU A 307 -10.72 0.64 -19.49
C GLU A 307 -10.86 -0.69 -18.77
N PRO A 308 -12.03 -1.34 -18.82
CA PRO A 308 -12.20 -2.69 -18.30
C PRO A 308 -11.27 -3.69 -18.99
N ILE A 309 -10.74 -4.62 -18.22
CA ILE A 309 -9.89 -5.72 -18.73
C ILE A 309 -10.48 -7.06 -18.30
N PRO A 310 -10.72 -8.01 -19.25
CA PRO A 310 -11.08 -9.36 -18.91
C PRO A 310 -9.86 -10.13 -18.35
N PHE A 311 -10.00 -10.64 -17.13
CA PHE A 311 -9.02 -11.51 -16.50
C PHE A 311 -9.48 -12.96 -16.59
N LYS A 312 -8.65 -13.81 -17.16
CA LYS A 312 -8.86 -15.25 -17.12
C LYS A 312 -8.33 -15.83 -15.81
N LEU A 313 -9.21 -16.43 -15.01
CA LEU A 313 -8.84 -17.05 -13.76
C LEU A 313 -7.87 -18.22 -13.97
N PRO A 314 -7.01 -18.52 -12.97
CA PRO A 314 -6.01 -19.57 -13.09
C PRO A 314 -6.63 -20.97 -13.21
N ALA A 315 -5.78 -21.92 -13.61
CA ALA A 315 -6.19 -23.31 -13.79
C ALA A 315 -6.60 -23.97 -12.46
N ARG A 316 -7.39 -25.06 -12.55
CA ARG A 316 -7.95 -25.83 -11.43
C ARG A 316 -7.00 -26.14 -10.28
N ARG A 317 -5.68 -26.26 -10.54
CA ARG A 317 -4.69 -26.52 -9.49
C ARG A 317 -4.59 -25.39 -8.46
N PHE A 318 -4.91 -24.14 -8.84
CA PHE A 318 -4.90 -22.97 -7.95
C PHE A 318 -6.18 -22.85 -7.12
N GLY A 319 -7.31 -23.33 -7.62
CA GLY A 319 -8.59 -23.31 -6.92
C GLY A 319 -9.69 -23.99 -7.74
N LEU A 320 -10.63 -24.63 -7.06
CA LEU A 320 -11.80 -25.27 -7.69
C LEU A 320 -12.96 -24.30 -7.87
N ARG A 321 -13.02 -23.29 -7.03
CA ARG A 321 -14.02 -22.22 -7.02
C ARG A 321 -13.40 -20.97 -6.44
N TRP A 322 -13.79 -19.81 -6.97
CA TRP A 322 -13.34 -18.50 -6.55
C TRP A 322 -14.55 -17.66 -6.15
N GLU A 323 -14.54 -17.13 -4.94
CA GLU A 323 -15.60 -16.27 -4.41
C GLU A 323 -15.09 -14.83 -4.32
N VAL A 324 -15.86 -13.87 -4.85
CA VAL A 324 -15.52 -12.45 -4.74
C VAL A 324 -15.66 -12.04 -3.28
N GLU A 325 -14.56 -11.64 -2.68
CA GLU A 325 -14.48 -11.12 -1.33
C GLU A 325 -14.62 -9.59 -1.32
N LEU A 326 -14.00 -8.91 -2.29
CA LEU A 326 -14.05 -7.45 -2.48
C LEU A 326 -14.03 -7.11 -3.96
N ASP A 327 -14.79 -6.08 -4.36
CA ASP A 327 -14.70 -5.40 -5.65
C ASP A 327 -14.73 -3.89 -5.41
N SER A 328 -13.64 -3.17 -5.74
CA SER A 328 -13.56 -1.73 -5.50
C SER A 328 -14.47 -0.90 -6.41
N SER A 329 -14.93 -1.48 -7.53
CA SER A 329 -15.87 -0.83 -8.45
C SER A 329 -17.33 -1.09 -8.08
N ALA A 330 -17.60 -2.11 -7.28
CA ALA A 330 -18.94 -2.51 -6.88
C ALA A 330 -18.96 -2.97 -5.41
N PRO A 331 -18.75 -2.05 -4.44
CA PRO A 331 -18.50 -2.39 -3.03
C PRO A 331 -19.68 -3.12 -2.37
N ASP A 332 -20.90 -2.87 -2.83
CA ASP A 332 -22.15 -3.42 -2.28
C ASP A 332 -22.72 -4.58 -3.11
N ALA A 333 -22.01 -5.05 -4.15
CA ALA A 333 -22.49 -6.14 -4.98
C ALA A 333 -22.56 -7.44 -4.19
N GLU A 334 -23.57 -8.26 -4.51
CA GLU A 334 -23.66 -9.63 -3.99
C GLU A 334 -22.43 -10.44 -4.39
N PRO A 335 -21.88 -11.26 -3.50
CA PRO A 335 -20.69 -12.06 -3.79
C PRO A 335 -20.92 -13.00 -4.98
N LEU A 336 -20.11 -12.82 -6.02
CA LEU A 336 -20.10 -13.70 -7.19
C LEU A 336 -19.16 -14.88 -6.99
N THR A 337 -19.45 -15.97 -7.68
CA THR A 337 -18.62 -17.19 -7.67
C THR A 337 -18.22 -17.56 -9.08
N PHE A 338 -16.96 -17.92 -9.27
CA PHE A 338 -16.38 -18.27 -10.56
C PHE A 338 -15.73 -19.65 -10.55
N ALA A 339 -15.85 -20.36 -11.68
CA ALA A 339 -15.10 -21.59 -11.94
C ALA A 339 -13.64 -21.26 -12.35
N PRO A 340 -12.71 -22.25 -12.25
CA PRO A 340 -11.38 -22.11 -12.84
C PRO A 340 -11.46 -21.78 -14.34
N ARG A 341 -10.59 -20.91 -14.82
CA ARG A 341 -10.52 -20.43 -16.21
C ARG A 341 -11.73 -19.60 -16.69
N ALA A 342 -12.67 -19.26 -15.81
CA ALA A 342 -13.67 -18.26 -16.13
C ALA A 342 -13.02 -16.90 -16.43
N ASP A 343 -13.68 -16.12 -17.25
CA ASP A 343 -13.31 -14.73 -17.47
C ASP A 343 -14.03 -13.85 -16.44
N VAL A 344 -13.29 -12.96 -15.80
CA VAL A 344 -13.76 -11.96 -14.83
C VAL A 344 -13.41 -10.59 -15.36
N GLU A 345 -14.39 -9.75 -15.61
CA GLU A 345 -14.16 -8.39 -16.04
C GLU A 345 -13.80 -7.53 -14.84
N VAL A 346 -12.61 -6.94 -14.85
CA VAL A 346 -12.16 -5.96 -13.85
C VAL A 346 -12.28 -4.58 -14.45
N GLN A 347 -13.13 -3.75 -13.86
CA GLN A 347 -13.38 -2.38 -14.35
C GLN A 347 -12.10 -1.55 -14.42
N GLY A 348 -12.11 -0.49 -15.23
CA GLY A 348 -11.00 0.45 -15.29
C GLY A 348 -10.75 1.09 -13.92
N ARG A 349 -9.47 1.23 -13.56
CA ARG A 349 -9.08 1.76 -12.23
C ARG A 349 -9.78 1.02 -11.09
N ALA A 350 -9.70 -0.33 -11.10
CA ALA A 350 -10.34 -1.16 -10.08
C ALA A 350 -9.49 -2.38 -9.71
N LEU A 351 -9.83 -2.98 -8.58
CA LEU A 351 -9.30 -4.27 -8.16
C LEU A 351 -10.43 -5.18 -7.67
N ILE A 352 -10.21 -6.49 -7.83
CA ILE A 352 -11.07 -7.53 -7.28
C ILE A 352 -10.21 -8.48 -6.42
N LEU A 353 -10.66 -8.76 -5.21
CA LEU A 353 -10.13 -9.80 -4.34
C LEU A 353 -11.03 -11.02 -4.40
N LEU A 354 -10.44 -12.16 -4.75
CA LEU A 354 -11.11 -13.46 -4.83
C LEU A 354 -10.52 -14.39 -3.78
N ARG A 355 -11.38 -15.04 -2.99
CA ARG A 355 -11.02 -16.09 -2.06
C ARG A 355 -11.15 -17.45 -2.72
N ARG A 356 -10.17 -18.32 -2.51
CA ARG A 356 -10.23 -19.72 -2.91
C ARG A 356 -11.25 -20.46 -2.05
N ALA A 357 -12.30 -20.99 -2.67
CA ALA A 357 -13.25 -21.89 -2.03
C ALA A 357 -12.99 -23.34 -2.42
N PHE A 358 -13.35 -24.26 -1.52
CA PHE A 358 -13.17 -25.71 -1.69
C PHE A 358 -14.44 -26.39 -2.20
#